data_2a6499c0d6b6d757215ba44e6b1a9c3c
#
_entry.id   2a6499c0d6b6d757215ba44e6b1a9c3c
#
_cell.length_a   1.000
_cell.length_b   1.000
_cell.length_c   1.000
_cell.angle_alpha   90.00
_cell.angle_beta   90.00
_cell.angle_gamma   90.00
#
_symmetry.space_group_name_H-M   'P 1'
#
loop_
_entity.id
_entity.type
_entity.pdbx_description
1 polymer ?
#
loop_
_entity_poly.entity_id
_entity_poly.type
_entity_poly.pdbx_seq_one_letter_code
_entity_poly.pdbx_strand_id
1 'polypeptide(L)'
;IFNRQAGFISLSQPLQTDEVLGVAYQYSYNGKIYQVGEFSQDLPPDSTLATQRILFLKLLKATSQRPTLPIWDLMLKNVYAIGYGTLTPADFKLDVLYQEPGLGWKRYVPFGNKNQGTPIISLINLDRLNNQLDPQPDGVFDYVEGFTVYSQYSRVMFPVLEPFGRDLAVGIYADTSLVPNIKDSLFYALYDSIKAVAQQYPNLNRFVLKGSAKISGSADISIGYNIPKGSVTVSAGGRVLIEGIDYDINYDLGTIKITNSAIINSGIPVQVNYENNASFGLQQKSYMALRWDYMAKNTVKEQLSIGGTIVRLSERPFFSKVSYDNSTSGGTNEPIRNSMYGLDVNYRKDIPRLTKLLDKLPFYKTTAPSAI
;
A
#
# COMPACT_ATOMS: atom_id res chain seq x y z
N ILE A 1 -1.44 -7.41 -26.02
CA ILE A 1 -0.27 -6.94 -26.82
C ILE A 1 1.00 -7.51 -26.17
N PHE A 2 1.86 -8.12 -26.97
CA PHE A 2 3.16 -8.60 -26.51
C PHE A 2 4.26 -7.61 -26.93
N ASN A 3 4.99 -7.09 -25.94
CA ASN A 3 6.17 -6.27 -26.19
C ASN A 3 7.42 -7.16 -26.26
N ARG A 4 7.98 -7.30 -27.47
CA ARG A 4 9.15 -8.18 -27.70
C ARG A 4 10.45 -7.63 -27.12
N GLN A 5 10.61 -6.32 -27.04
CA GLN A 5 11.82 -5.66 -26.55
C GLN A 5 11.90 -5.72 -25.01
N ALA A 6 10.80 -5.43 -24.34
CA ALA A 6 10.74 -5.42 -22.89
C ALA A 6 10.25 -6.74 -22.28
N GLY A 7 9.81 -7.71 -23.12
CA GLY A 7 9.48 -9.07 -22.68
C GLY A 7 8.24 -9.20 -21.82
N PHE A 8 7.23 -8.34 -22.00
CA PHE A 8 5.98 -8.42 -21.23
C PHE A 8 4.74 -8.48 -22.10
N ILE A 9 3.63 -8.92 -21.49
CA ILE A 9 2.31 -8.98 -22.09
C ILE A 9 1.44 -7.91 -21.44
N SER A 10 0.81 -7.05 -22.25
CA SER A 10 -0.21 -6.10 -21.83
C SER A 10 -1.57 -6.58 -22.30
N LEU A 11 -2.51 -6.69 -21.37
CA LEU A 11 -3.91 -7.05 -21.68
C LEU A 11 -4.69 -5.78 -22.00
N SER A 12 -5.64 -5.89 -22.94
CA SER A 12 -6.54 -4.80 -23.30
C SER A 12 -7.59 -4.53 -22.22
N GLN A 13 -7.92 -5.55 -21.46
CA GLN A 13 -8.86 -5.48 -20.33
C GLN A 13 -8.20 -6.02 -19.06
N PRO A 14 -8.49 -5.43 -17.88
CA PRO A 14 -8.02 -5.95 -16.61
C PRO A 14 -8.68 -7.31 -16.35
N LEU A 15 -7.89 -8.26 -15.86
CA LEU A 15 -8.39 -9.56 -15.44
C LEU A 15 -9.16 -9.43 -14.12
N GLN A 16 -10.28 -10.13 -14.03
CA GLN A 16 -11.00 -10.30 -12.77
C GLN A 16 -10.19 -11.15 -11.79
N THR A 17 -10.57 -11.12 -10.54
CA THR A 17 -9.84 -11.85 -9.47
C THR A 17 -9.87 -13.35 -9.66
N ASP A 18 -10.96 -13.89 -10.20
CA ASP A 18 -11.22 -15.30 -10.45
C ASP A 18 -10.72 -15.80 -11.83
N GLU A 19 -10.31 -14.88 -12.71
CA GLU A 19 -9.77 -15.24 -14.03
C GLU A 19 -8.32 -15.70 -13.95
N VAL A 20 -8.01 -16.71 -14.75
CA VAL A 20 -6.69 -17.31 -14.92
C VAL A 20 -6.11 -16.90 -16.26
N LEU A 21 -4.83 -16.53 -16.27
CA LEU A 21 -4.09 -16.24 -17.50
C LEU A 21 -3.11 -17.35 -17.82
N GLY A 22 -3.38 -18.07 -18.90
CA GLY A 22 -2.47 -19.04 -19.50
C GLY A 22 -1.99 -18.57 -20.86
N VAL A 23 -0.78 -18.94 -21.25
CA VAL A 23 -0.22 -18.63 -22.56
C VAL A 23 0.42 -19.88 -23.19
N ALA A 24 0.38 -19.93 -24.52
CA ALA A 24 1.22 -20.78 -25.33
C ALA A 24 2.00 -19.90 -26.30
N TYR A 25 3.27 -20.22 -26.52
CA TYR A 25 4.11 -19.48 -27.46
C TYR A 25 5.19 -20.36 -28.06
N GLN A 26 5.69 -19.91 -29.20
CA GLN A 26 6.77 -20.56 -29.91
C GLN A 26 7.92 -19.55 -30.08
N TYR A 27 9.15 -20.01 -29.91
CA TYR A 27 10.34 -19.20 -30.13
C TYR A 27 11.42 -20.00 -30.86
N SER A 28 12.30 -19.29 -31.56
CA SER A 28 13.48 -19.89 -32.19
C SER A 28 14.76 -19.52 -31.43
N TYR A 29 15.61 -20.52 -31.20
CA TYR A 29 16.90 -20.33 -30.60
C TYR A 29 17.94 -21.22 -31.34
N ASN A 30 19.01 -20.65 -31.79
CA ASN A 30 20.08 -21.36 -32.57
C ASN A 30 19.52 -22.18 -33.75
N GLY A 31 18.57 -21.61 -34.50
CA GLY A 31 17.95 -22.25 -35.66
C GLY A 31 16.94 -23.38 -35.32
N LYS A 32 16.74 -23.69 -34.05
CA LYS A 32 15.72 -24.64 -33.60
C LYS A 32 14.47 -23.92 -33.06
N ILE A 33 13.33 -24.49 -33.32
CA ILE A 33 12.03 -24.01 -32.88
C ILE A 33 11.64 -24.75 -31.58
N TYR A 34 11.27 -23.99 -30.58
CA TYR A 34 10.79 -24.48 -29.27
C TYR A 34 9.38 -23.98 -29.05
N GLN A 35 8.50 -24.88 -28.62
CA GLN A 35 7.12 -24.57 -28.27
C GLN A 35 6.91 -24.77 -26.77
N VAL A 36 6.21 -23.81 -26.17
CA VAL A 36 5.80 -23.84 -24.77
C VAL A 36 4.28 -23.76 -24.72
N GLY A 37 3.65 -24.78 -24.20
CA GLY A 37 2.20 -24.93 -24.23
C GLY A 37 1.69 -25.46 -25.57
N GLU A 38 0.38 -25.67 -25.65
CA GLU A 38 -0.30 -26.19 -26.85
C GLU A 38 -1.17 -25.09 -27.46
N PHE A 39 -1.15 -24.98 -28.77
CA PHE A 39 -2.03 -24.05 -29.47
C PHE A 39 -3.41 -24.70 -29.71
N SER A 40 -4.47 -23.94 -29.54
CA SER A 40 -5.83 -24.38 -29.83
C SER A 40 -6.04 -24.85 -31.27
N GLN A 41 -5.22 -24.34 -32.18
CA GLN A 41 -5.25 -24.70 -33.62
C GLN A 41 -4.63 -26.08 -33.90
N ASP A 42 -3.76 -26.56 -33.03
CA ASP A 42 -3.08 -27.86 -33.17
C ASP A 42 -3.99 -29.03 -32.72
N LEU A 43 -5.12 -28.70 -32.12
CA LEU A 43 -6.13 -29.66 -31.70
C LEU A 43 -7.17 -29.82 -32.82
N PRO A 44 -7.24 -30.99 -33.53
CA PRO A 44 -8.28 -31.20 -34.52
C PRO A 44 -9.66 -31.11 -33.86
N PRO A 45 -10.65 -30.51 -34.51
CA PRO A 45 -12.01 -30.44 -34.01
C PRO A 45 -12.62 -31.86 -34.09
N ASP A 46 -12.50 -32.57 -33.00
CA ASP A 46 -13.01 -33.95 -32.91
C ASP A 46 -14.32 -33.96 -32.11
N SER A 47 -15.42 -33.99 -32.85
CA SER A 47 -16.78 -34.05 -32.30
C SER A 47 -17.21 -35.48 -31.89
N THR A 48 -16.34 -36.47 -32.05
CA THR A 48 -16.73 -37.88 -31.93
C THR A 48 -16.15 -38.61 -30.71
N LEU A 49 -15.25 -38.01 -29.96
CA LEU A 49 -14.63 -38.70 -28.83
C LEU A 49 -15.23 -38.26 -27.49
N ALA A 50 -15.65 -39.26 -26.73
CA ALA A 50 -16.18 -39.11 -25.35
C ALA A 50 -15.12 -38.67 -24.32
N THR A 51 -13.88 -38.40 -24.75
CA THR A 51 -12.77 -37.96 -23.89
C THR A 51 -12.58 -36.44 -24.04
N GLN A 52 -12.78 -35.76 -22.93
CA GLN A 52 -12.53 -34.34 -22.83
C GLN A 52 -11.02 -34.09 -23.06
N ARG A 53 -10.67 -33.34 -24.11
CA ARG A 53 -9.30 -32.94 -24.38
C ARG A 53 -8.90 -31.79 -23.50
N ILE A 54 -7.71 -31.84 -22.94
CA ILE A 54 -7.14 -30.85 -22.05
C ILE A 54 -6.04 -30.14 -22.79
N LEU A 55 -6.08 -28.81 -22.83
CA LEU A 55 -5.07 -27.95 -23.40
C LEU A 55 -4.02 -27.59 -22.33
N PHE A 56 -2.75 -27.89 -22.56
CA PHE A 56 -1.66 -27.57 -21.67
C PHE A 56 -1.12 -26.17 -21.97
N LEU A 57 -1.24 -25.25 -21.01
CA LEU A 57 -0.80 -23.87 -21.12
C LEU A 57 0.21 -23.51 -20.03
N LYS A 58 1.09 -22.57 -20.31
CA LYS A 58 1.97 -21.97 -19.30
C LYS A 58 1.15 -20.97 -18.49
N LEU A 59 1.06 -21.17 -17.19
CA LEU A 59 0.34 -20.30 -16.27
C LEU A 59 1.12 -19.01 -16.02
N LEU A 60 0.49 -17.84 -16.24
CA LEU A 60 1.02 -16.52 -15.89
C LEU A 60 0.32 -15.91 -14.68
N LYS A 61 -1.01 -16.10 -14.54
CA LYS A 61 -1.79 -15.65 -13.38
C LYS A 61 -2.74 -16.77 -12.95
N ALA A 62 -2.72 -17.09 -11.67
CA ALA A 62 -3.70 -17.97 -11.01
C ALA A 62 -4.81 -17.15 -10.34
N THR A 63 -5.89 -17.81 -9.94
CA THR A 63 -6.96 -17.22 -9.11
C THR A 63 -6.42 -16.75 -7.74
N SER A 64 -5.48 -17.50 -7.16
CA SER A 64 -4.82 -17.15 -5.92
C SER A 64 -3.36 -16.79 -6.18
N GLN A 65 -3.02 -15.51 -6.08
CA GLN A 65 -1.64 -15.04 -6.18
C GLN A 65 -1.01 -15.03 -4.79
N ARG A 66 0.01 -15.87 -4.60
CA ARG A 66 0.75 -15.97 -3.33
C ARG A 66 2.21 -15.63 -3.58
N PRO A 67 2.85 -14.84 -2.72
CA PRO A 67 4.27 -14.49 -2.84
C PRO A 67 5.22 -15.68 -2.83
N THR A 68 4.76 -16.83 -2.30
CA THR A 68 5.54 -18.08 -2.25
C THR A 68 5.55 -18.87 -3.57
N LEU A 69 4.72 -18.49 -4.55
CA LEU A 69 4.64 -19.20 -5.83
C LEU A 69 5.54 -18.52 -6.87
N PRO A 70 6.25 -19.29 -7.73
CA PRO A 70 7.11 -18.72 -8.77
C PRO A 70 6.40 -17.79 -9.76
N ILE A 71 5.08 -17.93 -9.93
CA ILE A 71 4.27 -17.04 -10.78
C ILE A 71 4.18 -15.62 -10.21
N TRP A 72 4.51 -15.41 -8.92
CA TRP A 72 4.54 -14.09 -8.30
C TRP A 72 5.55 -13.15 -8.96
N ASP A 73 6.70 -13.68 -9.34
CA ASP A 73 7.78 -12.93 -9.97
C ASP A 73 7.50 -12.56 -11.44
N LEU A 74 6.49 -13.21 -12.05
CA LEU A 74 6.05 -12.88 -13.41
C LEU A 74 5.19 -11.61 -13.47
N MET A 75 4.74 -11.11 -12.32
CA MET A 75 3.91 -9.93 -12.23
C MET A 75 4.78 -8.68 -12.19
N LEU A 76 4.60 -7.77 -13.16
CA LEU A 76 5.27 -6.48 -13.15
C LEU A 76 4.74 -5.60 -12.01
N LYS A 77 5.63 -5.14 -11.15
CA LYS A 77 5.35 -4.26 -10.01
C LYS A 77 6.01 -2.89 -10.16
N ASN A 78 6.57 -2.61 -11.33
CA ASN A 78 7.30 -1.41 -11.70
C ASN A 78 6.57 -0.53 -12.71
N VAL A 79 5.27 -0.78 -12.96
CA VAL A 79 4.43 -0.01 -13.87
C VAL A 79 3.41 0.80 -13.07
N TYR A 80 3.38 2.10 -13.32
CA TYR A 80 2.54 3.05 -12.60
C TYR A 80 1.59 3.76 -13.56
N ALA A 81 0.30 3.74 -13.26
CA ALA A 81 -0.68 4.55 -13.97
C ALA A 81 -0.64 5.98 -13.42
N ILE A 82 -0.45 6.96 -14.28
CA ILE A 82 -0.37 8.39 -13.93
C ILE A 82 -1.55 9.20 -14.41
N GLY A 83 -2.50 8.57 -15.11
CA GLY A 83 -3.73 9.19 -15.57
C GLY A 83 -4.52 8.28 -16.50
N TYR A 84 -5.53 8.83 -17.13
CA TYR A 84 -6.41 8.17 -18.09
C TYR A 84 -6.43 8.96 -19.39
N GLY A 85 -6.19 8.31 -20.51
CA GLY A 85 -6.09 8.91 -21.83
C GLY A 85 -4.70 8.78 -22.43
N THR A 86 -4.39 9.60 -23.42
CA THR A 86 -3.10 9.58 -24.11
C THR A 86 -2.20 10.68 -23.58
N LEU A 87 -1.03 10.31 -23.08
CA LEU A 87 0.00 11.26 -22.64
C LEU A 87 0.62 11.99 -23.83
N THR A 88 0.84 13.28 -23.67
CA THR A 88 1.59 14.09 -24.61
C THR A 88 3.01 14.28 -24.10
N PRO A 89 4.06 14.03 -24.92
CA PRO A 89 5.44 14.23 -24.51
C PRO A 89 5.78 15.68 -24.12
N ALA A 90 5.07 16.64 -24.74
CA ALA A 90 5.28 18.06 -24.47
C ALA A 90 4.97 18.38 -22.99
N ASP A 91 5.93 19.03 -22.33
CA ASP A 91 5.85 19.43 -20.92
C ASP A 91 5.71 18.28 -19.90
N PHE A 92 5.97 17.04 -20.31
CA PHE A 92 6.00 15.90 -19.40
C PHE A 92 7.17 16.05 -18.41
N LYS A 93 6.85 15.97 -17.14
CA LYS A 93 7.85 15.98 -16.07
C LYS A 93 7.48 14.92 -15.05
N LEU A 94 8.45 14.13 -14.65
CA LEU A 94 8.31 13.14 -13.59
C LEU A 94 9.56 13.14 -12.73
N ASP A 95 9.37 13.10 -11.45
CA ASP A 95 10.45 12.95 -10.46
C ASP A 95 10.04 11.92 -9.40
N VAL A 96 11.02 11.28 -8.81
CA VAL A 96 10.84 10.36 -7.70
C VAL A 96 11.44 11.01 -6.46
N LEU A 97 10.61 11.24 -5.48
CA LEU A 97 10.99 11.92 -4.25
C LEU A 97 10.95 10.96 -3.06
N TYR A 98 11.86 11.15 -2.14
CA TYR A 98 11.88 10.49 -0.84
C TYR A 98 11.35 11.45 0.23
N GLN A 99 10.36 11.02 1.00
CA GLN A 99 9.81 11.77 2.11
C GLN A 99 10.60 11.45 3.39
N GLU A 100 11.38 12.42 3.85
CA GLU A 100 12.06 12.29 5.13
C GLU A 100 11.19 12.90 6.23
N PRO A 101 10.87 12.13 7.30
CA PRO A 101 10.05 12.62 8.39
C PRO A 101 10.65 13.87 9.02
N GLY A 102 9.84 14.94 9.11
CA GLY A 102 10.26 16.22 9.70
C GLY A 102 11.13 17.11 8.80
N LEU A 103 11.67 16.63 7.68
CA LEU A 103 12.57 17.37 6.79
C LEU A 103 12.02 17.60 5.37
N GLY A 104 10.86 16.98 5.04
CA GLY A 104 10.18 17.19 3.78
C GLY A 104 10.65 16.27 2.65
N TRP A 105 10.58 16.76 1.40
CA TRP A 105 10.81 15.98 0.19
C TRP A 105 12.23 16.15 -0.33
N LYS A 106 12.93 15.07 -0.63
CA LYS A 106 14.26 15.04 -1.21
C LYS A 106 14.26 14.25 -2.52
N ARG A 107 15.04 14.70 -3.49
CA ARG A 107 15.26 13.99 -4.76
C ARG A 107 16.23 12.81 -4.62
N TYR A 108 16.88 12.69 -3.48
CA TYR A 108 17.87 11.66 -3.18
C TYR A 108 17.52 10.93 -1.88
N VAL A 109 18.04 9.72 -1.71
CA VAL A 109 17.89 8.95 -0.47
C VAL A 109 18.94 9.46 0.54
N PRO A 110 18.55 9.81 1.79
CA PRO A 110 19.46 10.40 2.79
C PRO A 110 20.36 9.38 3.51
N PHE A 111 20.28 8.12 3.13
CA PHE A 111 21.05 7.02 3.71
C PHE A 111 21.74 6.22 2.60
N GLY A 112 22.67 5.33 3.00
CA GLY A 112 23.50 4.57 2.07
C GLY A 112 24.96 5.00 2.13
N ASN A 113 25.85 4.24 1.52
CA ASN A 113 27.30 4.48 1.48
C ASN A 113 27.86 4.58 0.05
N LYS A 114 26.98 4.56 -0.94
CA LYS A 114 27.32 4.68 -2.36
C LYS A 114 26.39 5.69 -3.02
N ASN A 115 26.90 6.45 -3.98
CA ASN A 115 26.14 7.43 -4.77
C ASN A 115 25.32 8.42 -3.93
N GLN A 116 25.86 8.87 -2.81
CA GLN A 116 25.18 9.83 -1.94
C GLN A 116 24.84 11.12 -2.68
N GLY A 117 23.63 11.64 -2.47
CA GLY A 117 23.17 12.86 -3.13
C GLY A 117 22.75 12.71 -4.59
N THR A 118 22.91 11.51 -5.18
CA THR A 118 22.43 11.24 -6.55
C THR A 118 20.90 11.18 -6.57
N PRO A 119 20.24 11.81 -7.56
CA PRO A 119 18.79 11.73 -7.71
C PRO A 119 18.30 10.28 -7.84
N ILE A 120 17.17 9.98 -7.25
CA ILE A 120 16.60 8.62 -7.27
C ILE A 120 16.32 8.17 -8.70
N ILE A 121 15.84 9.07 -9.56
CA ILE A 121 15.57 8.76 -10.98
C ILE A 121 16.81 8.23 -11.70
N SER A 122 17.98 8.78 -11.39
CA SER A 122 19.26 8.31 -12.00
C SER A 122 19.67 6.95 -11.44
N LEU A 123 19.41 6.68 -10.14
CA LEU A 123 19.73 5.39 -9.50
C LEU A 123 18.87 4.23 -10.04
N ILE A 124 17.63 4.51 -10.45
CA ILE A 124 16.68 3.52 -10.97
C ILE A 124 16.55 3.55 -12.49
N ASN A 125 17.55 4.11 -13.18
CA ASN A 125 17.69 4.14 -14.63
C ASN A 125 16.58 4.90 -15.38
N LEU A 126 15.96 5.91 -14.78
CA LEU A 126 14.99 6.81 -15.41
C LEU A 126 15.61 8.12 -15.93
N ASP A 127 16.93 8.29 -15.76
CA ASP A 127 17.75 9.41 -16.20
C ASP A 127 19.10 8.85 -16.66
N ARG A 128 19.17 8.47 -17.91
CA ARG A 128 20.36 7.90 -18.56
C ARG A 128 20.75 8.69 -19.80
N LEU A 129 19.84 9.48 -20.31
CA LEU A 129 19.97 10.23 -21.54
C LEU A 129 19.97 11.73 -21.25
N ASN A 130 20.60 12.50 -22.12
CA ASN A 130 20.45 13.95 -22.12
C ASN A 130 19.33 14.39 -23.10
N ASN A 131 19.06 15.68 -23.19
CA ASN A 131 18.07 16.23 -24.09
C ASN A 131 18.31 15.92 -25.58
N GLN A 132 19.52 15.53 -25.96
CA GLN A 132 19.88 15.09 -27.31
C GLN A 132 19.78 13.58 -27.50
N LEU A 133 19.34 12.84 -26.48
CA LEU A 133 19.29 11.39 -26.42
C LEU A 133 20.66 10.70 -26.42
N ASP A 134 21.73 11.41 -26.08
CA ASP A 134 23.03 10.83 -25.84
C ASP A 134 23.08 10.17 -24.44
N PRO A 135 23.87 9.11 -24.25
CA PRO A 135 23.94 8.37 -22.98
C PRO A 135 24.69 9.16 -21.88
N GLN A 136 24.07 10.23 -21.41
CA GLN A 136 24.56 11.09 -20.32
C GLN A 136 23.40 11.58 -19.46
N PRO A 137 23.36 11.26 -18.15
CA PRO A 137 22.33 11.75 -17.25
C PRO A 137 22.34 13.29 -17.14
N ASP A 138 21.16 13.90 -17.21
CA ASP A 138 20.98 15.36 -17.10
C ASP A 138 20.10 15.79 -15.89
N GLY A 139 19.66 14.81 -15.08
CA GLY A 139 18.82 15.03 -13.91
C GLY A 139 17.34 15.19 -14.23
N VAL A 140 16.93 14.88 -15.47
CA VAL A 140 15.55 14.91 -15.95
C VAL A 140 15.11 13.49 -16.30
N PHE A 141 13.82 13.24 -16.18
CA PHE A 141 13.23 11.95 -16.55
C PHE A 141 13.31 11.71 -18.06
N ASP A 142 13.83 10.56 -18.47
CA ASP A 142 13.91 10.13 -19.88
C ASP A 142 12.55 9.68 -20.40
N TYR A 143 11.90 10.52 -21.19
CA TYR A 143 10.67 10.14 -21.88
C TYR A 143 10.99 9.32 -23.14
N VAL A 144 10.91 7.99 -23.03
CA VAL A 144 11.13 7.06 -24.15
C VAL A 144 9.86 6.25 -24.36
N GLU A 145 9.14 6.55 -25.46
CA GLU A 145 7.89 5.86 -25.80
C GLU A 145 8.11 4.36 -26.00
N GLY A 146 7.25 3.55 -25.40
CA GLY A 146 7.33 2.10 -25.44
C GLY A 146 8.38 1.48 -24.51
N PHE A 147 9.13 2.29 -23.75
CA PHE A 147 10.13 1.81 -22.79
C PHE A 147 9.90 2.40 -21.39
N THR A 148 10.07 3.72 -21.20
CA THR A 148 9.79 4.37 -19.90
C THR A 148 8.36 4.90 -19.84
N VAL A 149 7.75 5.19 -20.96
CA VAL A 149 6.39 5.72 -21.05
C VAL A 149 5.59 4.93 -22.08
N TYR A 150 4.36 4.62 -21.73
CA TYR A 150 3.32 4.09 -22.61
C TYR A 150 2.21 5.14 -22.69
N SER A 151 2.38 6.06 -23.63
CA SER A 151 1.53 7.25 -23.76
C SER A 151 0.06 6.91 -23.93
N GLN A 152 -0.26 5.92 -24.76
CA GLN A 152 -1.61 5.49 -25.06
C GLN A 152 -2.43 5.07 -23.81
N TYR A 153 -1.75 4.59 -22.77
CA TYR A 153 -2.37 4.10 -21.56
C TYR A 153 -2.05 4.95 -20.31
N SER A 154 -1.40 6.10 -20.50
CA SER A 154 -0.93 6.96 -19.40
C SER A 154 -0.15 6.18 -18.33
N ARG A 155 0.77 5.33 -18.76
CA ARG A 155 1.58 4.51 -17.86
C ARG A 155 3.06 4.85 -17.97
N VAL A 156 3.71 4.85 -16.81
CA VAL A 156 5.17 4.93 -16.71
C VAL A 156 5.68 3.58 -16.24
N MET A 157 6.69 3.06 -16.93
CA MET A 157 7.37 1.83 -16.57
C MET A 157 8.82 2.14 -16.16
N PHE A 158 9.21 1.65 -15.01
CA PHE A 158 10.57 1.80 -14.54
C PHE A 158 11.43 0.67 -15.10
N PRO A 159 12.63 0.98 -15.62
CA PRO A 159 13.52 -0.02 -16.24
C PRO A 159 14.15 -1.01 -15.25
N VAL A 160 13.75 -0.97 -13.99
CA VAL A 160 14.17 -1.86 -12.92
C VAL A 160 12.94 -2.51 -12.30
N LEU A 161 13.05 -3.75 -11.82
CA LEU A 161 11.89 -4.52 -11.34
C LEU A 161 11.43 -4.08 -9.95
N GLU A 162 12.37 -3.70 -9.09
CA GLU A 162 12.10 -3.31 -7.69
C GLU A 162 12.66 -1.91 -7.39
N PRO A 163 12.10 -0.85 -8.00
CA PRO A 163 12.64 0.51 -7.94
C PRO A 163 12.76 1.08 -6.53
N PHE A 164 12.01 0.58 -5.55
CA PHE A 164 12.07 1.02 -4.15
C PHE A 164 12.54 -0.08 -3.19
N GLY A 165 13.03 -1.17 -3.74
CA GLY A 165 13.52 -2.35 -3.04
C GLY A 165 14.97 -2.70 -3.38
N ARG A 166 15.18 -3.91 -3.93
CA ARG A 166 16.51 -4.47 -4.19
C ARG A 166 17.31 -3.67 -5.20
N ASP A 167 16.71 -3.17 -6.26
CA ASP A 167 17.43 -2.42 -7.29
C ASP A 167 17.93 -1.08 -6.75
N LEU A 168 17.13 -0.37 -5.95
CA LEU A 168 17.59 0.84 -5.28
C LEU A 168 18.69 0.54 -4.26
N ALA A 169 18.60 -0.60 -3.55
CA ALA A 169 19.63 -1.03 -2.61
C ALA A 169 21.01 -1.14 -3.26
N VAL A 170 21.09 -1.77 -4.42
CA VAL A 170 22.34 -1.89 -5.21
C VAL A 170 22.86 -0.51 -5.65
N GLY A 171 21.95 0.43 -5.88
CA GLY A 171 22.30 1.81 -6.22
C GLY A 171 22.93 2.60 -5.07
N ILE A 172 22.47 2.40 -3.83
CA ILE A 172 22.86 3.20 -2.66
C ILE A 172 23.84 2.51 -1.70
N TYR A 173 24.03 1.20 -1.81
CA TYR A 173 24.97 0.44 -0.99
C TYR A 173 26.05 -0.22 -1.85
N ALA A 174 27.30 -0.17 -1.39
CA ALA A 174 28.41 -0.84 -2.06
C ALA A 174 28.31 -2.37 -1.94
N ASP A 175 27.85 -2.86 -0.78
CA ASP A 175 27.55 -4.26 -0.52
C ASP A 175 26.28 -4.37 0.31
N THR A 176 25.23 -4.93 -0.28
CA THR A 176 23.92 -5.09 0.36
C THR A 176 23.89 -6.19 1.40
N SER A 177 24.84 -7.14 1.34
CA SER A 177 24.93 -8.24 2.31
C SER A 177 25.44 -7.80 3.67
N LEU A 178 26.19 -6.70 3.71
CA LEU A 178 26.76 -6.13 4.94
C LEU A 178 25.83 -5.15 5.66
N VAL A 179 24.66 -4.85 5.08
CA VAL A 179 23.72 -3.88 5.67
C VAL A 179 22.72 -4.61 6.55
N PRO A 180 22.82 -4.50 7.88
CA PRO A 180 21.83 -5.06 8.79
C PRO A 180 20.50 -4.32 8.59
N ASN A 181 19.41 -5.09 8.58
CA ASN A 181 18.04 -4.53 8.54
C ASN A 181 17.74 -3.61 7.32
N ILE A 182 18.34 -3.90 6.17
CA ILE A 182 18.10 -3.14 4.93
C ILE A 182 16.60 -3.04 4.59
N LYS A 183 15.81 -4.05 4.99
CA LYS A 183 14.34 -4.11 4.82
C LYS A 183 13.59 -3.08 5.66
N ASP A 184 14.22 -2.52 6.69
CA ASP A 184 13.62 -1.48 7.55
C ASP A 184 13.80 -0.07 6.94
N SER A 185 14.67 0.06 5.95
CA SER A 185 14.99 1.32 5.27
C SER A 185 14.39 1.41 3.88
N LEU A 186 14.25 0.29 3.18
CA LEU A 186 13.72 0.19 1.82
C LEU A 186 12.46 -0.67 1.77
N PHE A 187 11.60 -0.43 0.79
CA PHE A 187 10.27 -1.01 0.75
C PHE A 187 10.25 -2.39 0.07
N TYR A 188 10.96 -3.37 0.62
CA TYR A 188 10.96 -4.76 0.12
C TYR A 188 9.57 -5.41 0.21
N ALA A 189 8.79 -5.11 1.25
CA ALA A 189 7.44 -5.65 1.43
C ALA A 189 6.50 -5.29 0.27
N LEU A 190 6.79 -4.22 -0.50
CA LEU A 190 6.03 -3.86 -1.70
C LEU A 190 6.11 -4.96 -2.78
N TYR A 191 7.23 -5.69 -2.83
CA TYR A 191 7.51 -6.71 -3.85
C TYR A 191 7.29 -8.13 -3.32
N ASP A 192 7.64 -8.37 -2.06
CA ASP A 192 7.63 -9.70 -1.43
C ASP A 192 6.27 -10.07 -0.81
N SER A 193 5.29 -9.16 -0.82
CA SER A 193 4.00 -9.39 -0.17
C SER A 193 2.82 -8.89 -0.99
N ILE A 194 1.62 -9.35 -0.64
CA ILE A 194 0.38 -8.83 -1.23
C ILE A 194 0.13 -7.40 -0.77
N LYS A 195 -0.64 -6.64 -1.57
CA LYS A 195 -0.94 -5.22 -1.33
C LYS A 195 -1.42 -4.94 0.11
N ALA A 196 -2.32 -5.78 0.63
CA ALA A 196 -2.86 -5.61 1.98
C ALA A 196 -1.79 -5.72 3.08
N VAL A 197 -0.77 -6.56 2.90
CA VAL A 197 0.36 -6.69 3.83
C VAL A 197 1.34 -5.55 3.63
N ALA A 198 1.67 -5.18 2.40
CA ALA A 198 2.56 -4.05 2.12
C ALA A 198 2.03 -2.73 2.71
N GLN A 199 0.72 -2.52 2.70
CA GLN A 199 0.07 -1.35 3.28
C GLN A 199 0.18 -1.26 4.82
N GLN A 200 0.55 -2.36 5.50
CA GLN A 200 0.78 -2.35 6.95
C GLN A 200 2.13 -1.71 7.35
N TYR A 201 2.96 -1.34 6.38
CA TYR A 201 4.26 -0.71 6.59
C TYR A 201 4.28 0.75 6.09
N PRO A 202 3.46 1.66 6.66
CA PRO A 202 3.39 3.04 6.19
C PRO A 202 4.71 3.80 6.39
N ASN A 203 5.51 3.40 7.37
CA ASN A 203 6.85 3.95 7.62
C ASN A 203 7.87 3.65 6.52
N LEU A 204 7.62 2.67 5.66
CA LEU A 204 8.45 2.36 4.49
C LEU A 204 7.91 2.97 3.20
N ASN A 205 6.64 3.39 3.17
CA ASN A 205 6.02 4.02 2.03
C ASN A 205 6.39 5.52 1.96
N ARG A 206 7.66 5.79 1.68
CA ARG A 206 8.25 7.13 1.67
C ARG A 206 8.58 7.64 0.28
N PHE A 207 8.38 6.82 -0.74
CA PHE A 207 8.66 7.19 -2.12
C PHE A 207 7.40 7.74 -2.77
N VAL A 208 7.54 8.88 -3.45
CA VAL A 208 6.44 9.57 -4.11
C VAL A 208 6.85 9.93 -5.52
N LEU A 209 5.98 9.61 -6.46
CA LEU A 209 6.05 10.08 -7.85
C LEU A 209 5.40 11.46 -7.91
N LYS A 210 6.13 12.46 -8.37
CA LYS A 210 5.63 13.83 -8.51
C LYS A 210 5.99 14.36 -9.90
N GLY A 211 5.04 15.00 -10.54
CA GLY A 211 5.29 15.53 -11.88
C GLY A 211 4.11 16.29 -12.44
N SER A 212 4.20 16.60 -13.73
CA SER A 212 3.13 17.17 -14.52
C SER A 212 3.06 16.47 -15.88
N ALA A 213 1.85 16.25 -16.37
CA ALA A 213 1.61 15.61 -17.65
C ALA A 213 0.39 16.26 -18.32
N LYS A 214 0.45 16.41 -19.65
CA LYS A 214 -0.71 16.73 -20.46
C LYS A 214 -1.30 15.42 -20.98
N ILE A 215 -2.58 15.19 -20.71
CA ILE A 215 -3.29 13.99 -21.14
C ILE A 215 -4.39 14.44 -22.09
N SER A 216 -4.35 13.96 -23.33
CA SER A 216 -5.38 14.16 -24.34
C SER A 216 -6.29 12.93 -24.42
N GLY A 217 -7.58 13.15 -24.65
CA GLY A 217 -8.58 12.10 -24.65
C GLY A 217 -9.54 12.27 -23.48
N SER A 218 -10.57 11.43 -23.36
CA SER A 218 -11.66 11.64 -22.41
C SER A 218 -11.16 12.12 -21.04
N ALA A 219 -11.64 13.28 -20.65
CA ALA A 219 -11.20 14.00 -19.46
C ALA A 219 -11.67 13.35 -18.14
N ASP A 220 -11.79 12.02 -18.11
CA ASP A 220 -12.23 11.30 -16.94
C ASP A 220 -11.04 11.02 -16.01
N ILE A 221 -10.99 11.74 -14.89
CA ILE A 221 -10.01 11.57 -13.84
C ILE A 221 -10.57 10.54 -12.84
N SER A 222 -9.92 9.39 -12.69
CA SER A 222 -10.35 8.45 -11.67
C SER A 222 -9.81 8.86 -10.30
N ILE A 223 -10.71 8.93 -9.34
CA ILE A 223 -10.43 9.27 -7.95
C ILE A 223 -10.62 8.07 -7.00
N GLY A 224 -11.05 6.93 -7.54
CA GLY A 224 -11.29 5.71 -6.77
C GLY A 224 -12.74 5.59 -6.29
N TYR A 225 -13.03 4.47 -5.64
CA TYR A 225 -14.38 4.19 -5.15
C TYR A 225 -14.58 4.74 -3.73
N ASN A 226 -15.85 4.97 -3.39
CA ASN A 226 -16.30 5.29 -2.04
C ASN A 226 -15.82 6.63 -1.48
N ILE A 227 -15.89 7.64 -2.32
CA ILE A 227 -15.55 9.01 -1.96
C ILE A 227 -16.80 9.69 -1.41
N PRO A 228 -16.70 10.38 -0.25
CA PRO A 228 -17.82 11.12 0.30
C PRO A 228 -18.31 12.20 -0.66
N LYS A 229 -19.61 12.30 -0.86
CA LYS A 229 -20.19 13.40 -1.65
C LYS A 229 -19.84 14.74 -1.01
N GLY A 230 -19.33 15.66 -1.84
CA GLY A 230 -18.94 16.99 -1.39
C GLY A 230 -17.52 17.11 -0.82
N SER A 231 -16.74 16.00 -0.75
CA SER A 231 -15.33 16.04 -0.31
C SER A 231 -14.37 16.39 -1.44
N VAL A 232 -14.82 16.36 -2.66
CA VAL A 232 -13.99 16.56 -3.85
C VAL A 232 -13.88 18.06 -4.15
N THR A 233 -12.65 18.54 -4.25
CA THR A 233 -12.33 19.89 -4.71
C THR A 233 -11.43 19.82 -5.92
N VAL A 234 -11.89 20.35 -7.04
CA VAL A 234 -11.13 20.40 -8.29
C VAL A 234 -10.65 21.82 -8.54
N SER A 235 -9.38 21.97 -8.87
CA SER A 235 -8.80 23.29 -9.19
C SER A 235 -7.92 23.20 -10.42
N ALA A 236 -7.84 24.30 -11.17
CA ALA A 236 -6.97 24.46 -12.33
C ALA A 236 -6.36 25.86 -12.33
N GLY A 237 -5.03 25.96 -12.45
CA GLY A 237 -4.33 27.24 -12.45
C GLY A 237 -4.56 28.10 -11.22
N GLY A 238 -4.78 27.48 -10.05
CA GLY A 238 -5.07 28.20 -8.80
C GLY A 238 -6.53 28.63 -8.62
N ARG A 239 -7.40 28.39 -9.62
CA ARG A 239 -8.85 28.64 -9.52
C ARG A 239 -9.57 27.34 -9.13
N VAL A 240 -10.45 27.40 -8.13
CA VAL A 240 -11.37 26.30 -7.79
C VAL A 240 -12.45 26.23 -8.85
N LEU A 241 -12.68 25.03 -9.38
CA LEU A 241 -13.69 24.74 -10.40
C LEU A 241 -15.04 24.43 -9.73
N ILE A 242 -16.12 24.63 -10.47
CA ILE A 242 -17.49 24.46 -9.98
C ILE A 242 -18.07 23.15 -10.53
N GLU A 243 -18.53 22.27 -9.62
CA GLU A 243 -19.24 21.03 -9.99
C GLU A 243 -20.54 21.34 -10.73
N GLY A 244 -20.82 20.59 -11.81
CA GLY A 244 -21.99 20.79 -12.68
C GLY A 244 -21.81 21.89 -13.73
N ILE A 245 -20.75 22.71 -13.68
CA ILE A 245 -20.41 23.76 -14.66
C ILE A 245 -19.09 23.46 -15.36
N ASP A 246 -18.02 23.32 -14.56
CA ASP A 246 -16.66 23.12 -15.06
C ASP A 246 -16.30 21.62 -15.13
N TYR A 247 -16.93 20.81 -14.28
CA TYR A 247 -16.73 19.36 -14.21
C TYR A 247 -17.93 18.64 -13.61
N ASP A 248 -18.07 17.35 -13.92
CA ASP A 248 -19.04 16.44 -13.34
C ASP A 248 -18.36 15.32 -12.57
N ILE A 249 -18.97 14.87 -11.47
CA ILE A 249 -18.46 13.74 -10.65
C ILE A 249 -19.44 12.57 -10.73
N ASN A 250 -18.91 11.40 -11.07
CA ASN A 250 -19.61 10.15 -10.86
C ASN A 250 -19.06 9.48 -9.60
N TYR A 251 -19.76 9.64 -8.49
CA TYR A 251 -19.35 9.07 -7.19
C TYR A 251 -19.42 7.54 -7.17
N ASP A 252 -20.28 6.92 -7.98
CA ASP A 252 -20.44 5.46 -8.05
C ASP A 252 -19.28 4.80 -8.79
N LEU A 253 -18.80 5.44 -9.85
CA LEU A 253 -17.63 5.00 -10.62
C LEU A 253 -16.32 5.60 -10.09
N GLY A 254 -16.39 6.58 -9.22
CA GLY A 254 -15.23 7.31 -8.72
C GLY A 254 -14.47 8.04 -9.83
N THR A 255 -15.20 8.70 -10.72
CA THR A 255 -14.61 9.43 -11.84
C THR A 255 -15.07 10.88 -11.87
N ILE A 256 -14.16 11.79 -12.24
CA ILE A 256 -14.44 13.19 -12.48
C ILE A 256 -14.23 13.44 -13.98
N LYS A 257 -15.23 14.02 -14.63
CA LYS A 257 -15.18 14.43 -16.03
C LYS A 257 -15.12 15.95 -16.11
N ILE A 258 -14.05 16.49 -16.69
CA ILE A 258 -13.98 17.94 -16.98
C ILE A 258 -14.87 18.22 -18.19
N THR A 259 -15.88 19.07 -18.01
CA THR A 259 -16.86 19.46 -19.04
C THR A 259 -16.51 20.77 -19.71
N ASN A 260 -15.76 21.64 -19.01
CA ASN A 260 -15.37 22.94 -19.55
C ASN A 260 -14.23 22.81 -20.56
N SER A 261 -14.59 23.00 -21.86
CA SER A 261 -13.64 22.92 -22.97
C SER A 261 -12.50 23.94 -22.90
N ALA A 262 -12.71 25.10 -22.27
CA ALA A 262 -11.65 26.09 -22.08
C ALA A 262 -10.54 25.57 -21.16
N ILE A 263 -10.88 24.80 -20.14
CA ILE A 263 -9.93 24.19 -19.23
C ILE A 263 -9.17 23.05 -19.94
N ILE A 264 -9.90 22.19 -20.67
CA ILE A 264 -9.30 21.08 -21.41
C ILE A 264 -8.28 21.61 -22.45
N ASN A 265 -8.65 22.64 -23.16
CA ASN A 265 -7.82 23.22 -24.26
C ASN A 265 -6.67 24.10 -23.72
N SER A 266 -6.77 24.60 -22.48
CA SER A 266 -5.73 25.46 -21.91
C SER A 266 -4.44 24.73 -21.55
N GLY A 267 -4.50 23.39 -21.41
CA GLY A 267 -3.39 22.57 -20.95
C GLY A 267 -2.94 22.88 -19.51
N ILE A 268 -3.74 23.63 -18.76
CA ILE A 268 -3.47 23.91 -17.34
C ILE A 268 -3.67 22.62 -16.55
N PRO A 269 -2.72 22.23 -15.67
CA PRO A 269 -2.87 21.04 -14.85
C PRO A 269 -4.06 21.17 -13.91
N VAL A 270 -4.92 20.14 -13.94
CA VAL A 270 -6.04 20.01 -13.02
C VAL A 270 -5.57 19.29 -11.76
N GLN A 271 -5.81 19.88 -10.61
CA GLN A 271 -5.55 19.29 -9.30
C GLN A 271 -6.86 18.85 -8.67
N VAL A 272 -6.89 17.62 -8.19
CA VAL A 272 -8.05 17.05 -7.51
C VAL A 272 -7.64 16.71 -6.09
N ASN A 273 -8.31 17.32 -5.13
CA ASN A 273 -8.22 16.98 -3.72
C ASN A 273 -9.52 16.32 -3.29
N TYR A 274 -9.45 15.20 -2.61
CA TYR A 274 -10.63 14.48 -2.13
C TYR A 274 -10.31 13.71 -0.85
N GLU A 275 -11.34 13.50 -0.06
CA GLU A 275 -11.27 12.61 1.09
C GLU A 275 -11.61 11.19 0.64
N ASN A 276 -10.79 10.24 1.01
CA ASN A 276 -11.06 8.84 0.75
C ASN A 276 -11.66 8.22 2.01
N ASN A 277 -12.96 7.92 1.96
CA ASN A 277 -13.52 7.00 2.94
C ASN A 277 -12.92 5.62 2.67
N ALA A 278 -11.95 5.25 3.47
CA ALA A 278 -11.49 3.87 3.52
C ALA A 278 -12.68 2.99 3.92
N SER A 279 -13.44 2.50 2.93
CA SER A 279 -14.69 1.73 3.10
C SER A 279 -14.49 0.42 3.82
N PHE A 280 -13.28 0.02 3.99
CA PHE A 280 -12.87 -1.06 4.87
C PHE A 280 -11.59 -0.60 5.56
N GLY A 281 -11.71 0.38 6.43
CA GLY A 281 -10.74 0.57 7.48
C GLY A 281 -10.78 -0.66 8.39
N LEU A 282 -10.25 -1.77 7.93
CA LEU A 282 -9.89 -2.88 8.79
C LEU A 282 -8.75 -2.35 9.67
N GLN A 283 -9.13 -1.55 10.66
CA GLN A 283 -8.26 -1.21 11.75
C GLN A 283 -7.88 -2.52 12.42
N GLN A 284 -6.63 -2.89 12.30
CA GLN A 284 -6.14 -4.04 13.02
C GLN A 284 -6.02 -3.65 14.49
N LYS A 285 -7.07 -3.95 15.26
CA LYS A 285 -7.08 -3.81 16.71
C LYS A 285 -6.63 -5.13 17.31
N SER A 286 -5.52 -5.10 18.01
CA SER A 286 -5.09 -6.23 18.82
C SER A 286 -5.27 -5.89 20.29
N TYR A 287 -6.04 -6.70 20.97
CA TYR A 287 -6.30 -6.60 22.40
C TYR A 287 -5.73 -7.84 23.07
N MET A 288 -4.87 -7.62 24.05
CA MET A 288 -4.30 -8.66 24.87
C MET A 288 -4.54 -8.31 26.33
N ALA A 289 -5.14 -9.21 27.06
CA ALA A 289 -5.33 -9.08 28.50
C ALA A 289 -4.80 -10.34 29.20
N LEU A 290 -4.07 -10.13 30.26
CA LEU A 290 -3.60 -11.18 31.17
C LEU A 290 -4.00 -10.78 32.57
N ARG A 291 -4.70 -11.68 33.26
CA ARG A 291 -4.97 -11.56 34.70
C ARG A 291 -4.41 -12.79 35.42
N TRP A 292 -3.79 -12.54 36.55
CA TRP A 292 -3.39 -13.57 37.45
C TRP A 292 -3.92 -13.25 38.87
N ASP A 293 -4.36 -14.28 39.59
CA ASP A 293 -4.85 -14.19 40.95
C ASP A 293 -4.11 -15.23 41.80
N TYR A 294 -3.52 -14.78 42.88
CA TYR A 294 -2.82 -15.63 43.81
C TYR A 294 -3.50 -15.57 45.20
N MET A 295 -3.96 -16.70 45.69
CA MET A 295 -4.51 -16.82 47.03
C MET A 295 -3.39 -17.13 48.02
N ALA A 296 -2.89 -16.10 48.70
CA ALA A 296 -1.86 -16.26 49.70
C ALA A 296 -2.38 -16.91 50.99
N LYS A 297 -3.66 -16.66 51.30
CA LYS A 297 -4.37 -17.34 52.41
C LYS A 297 -5.77 -17.67 51.98
N ASN A 298 -6.23 -18.87 52.24
CA ASN A 298 -7.59 -19.33 51.94
C ASN A 298 -8.10 -20.21 53.10
N THR A 299 -8.39 -19.58 54.22
CA THR A 299 -9.01 -20.22 55.38
C THR A 299 -10.39 -19.60 55.63
N VAL A 300 -11.27 -20.32 56.30
CA VAL A 300 -12.62 -19.84 56.61
C VAL A 300 -12.60 -18.51 57.39
N LYS A 301 -11.55 -18.26 58.17
CA LYS A 301 -11.42 -17.05 59.01
C LYS A 301 -10.53 -15.97 58.46
N GLU A 302 -9.72 -16.27 57.47
CA GLU A 302 -8.78 -15.31 56.85
C GLU A 302 -8.57 -15.65 55.38
N GLN A 303 -8.82 -14.70 54.52
CA GLN A 303 -8.63 -14.79 53.07
C GLN A 303 -7.76 -13.61 52.62
N LEU A 304 -6.72 -13.88 51.88
CA LEU A 304 -5.88 -12.88 51.23
C LEU A 304 -5.66 -13.30 49.80
N SER A 305 -6.17 -12.51 48.89
CA SER A 305 -5.90 -12.67 47.44
C SER A 305 -5.18 -11.44 46.90
N ILE A 306 -4.20 -11.68 46.08
CA ILE A 306 -3.43 -10.67 45.37
C ILE A 306 -3.63 -10.93 43.89
N GLY A 307 -4.13 -9.96 43.17
CA GLY A 307 -4.37 -10.04 41.74
C GLY A 307 -3.55 -9.02 40.97
N GLY A 308 -3.19 -9.37 39.74
CA GLY A 308 -2.57 -8.47 38.85
C GLY A 308 -3.18 -8.57 37.43
N THR A 309 -3.31 -7.45 36.77
CA THR A 309 -3.90 -7.36 35.45
C THR A 309 -2.97 -6.56 34.54
N ILE A 310 -2.71 -7.08 33.35
CA ILE A 310 -1.99 -6.38 32.29
C ILE A 310 -2.91 -6.37 31.09
N VAL A 311 -3.20 -5.18 30.57
CA VAL A 311 -4.01 -4.99 29.36
C VAL A 311 -3.20 -4.18 28.36
N ARG A 312 -3.17 -4.65 27.14
CA ARG A 312 -2.53 -3.93 26.04
C ARG A 312 -3.49 -3.84 24.87
N LEU A 313 -3.77 -2.62 24.45
CA LEU A 313 -4.47 -2.29 23.23
C LEU A 313 -3.47 -1.73 22.21
N SER A 314 -3.41 -2.34 21.05
CA SER A 314 -2.64 -1.82 19.92
C SER A 314 -3.56 -1.69 18.73
N GLU A 315 -3.66 -0.49 18.19
CA GLU A 315 -4.44 -0.17 17.02
C GLU A 315 -3.49 0.33 15.95
N ARG A 316 -3.51 -0.33 14.79
CA ARG A 316 -2.77 0.12 13.61
C ARG A 316 -3.80 0.55 12.58
N PRO A 317 -3.87 1.84 12.24
CA PRO A 317 -4.73 2.29 11.16
C PRO A 317 -4.24 1.69 9.84
N PHE A 318 -5.17 1.22 9.03
CA PHE A 318 -4.89 0.57 7.75
C PHE A 318 -4.33 1.54 6.71
N PHE A 319 -4.67 2.81 6.82
CA PHE A 319 -4.18 3.91 6.01
C PHE A 319 -3.75 5.05 6.92
N SER A 320 -2.48 5.15 7.19
CA SER A 320 -1.98 6.36 7.78
C SER A 320 -0.81 6.86 6.94
N LYS A 321 -1.14 7.74 6.00
CA LYS A 321 -0.22 8.85 5.77
C LYS A 321 -0.33 9.69 7.03
N VAL A 322 0.70 9.68 7.84
CA VAL A 322 0.90 10.75 8.81
C VAL A 322 1.15 12.00 7.96
N SER A 323 0.08 12.67 7.57
CA SER A 323 0.16 13.98 6.96
C SER A 323 0.43 14.94 8.12
N TYR A 324 1.66 15.35 8.24
CA TYR A 324 2.03 16.51 9.04
C TYR A 324 1.68 17.75 8.21
N ASP A 325 0.41 17.95 7.96
CA ASP A 325 -0.11 19.19 7.39
C ASP A 325 -0.96 19.88 8.45
N ASN A 326 -0.54 21.08 8.78
CA ASN A 326 -1.08 21.94 9.82
C ASN A 326 -2.38 22.63 9.36
N SER A 327 -3.16 22.01 8.46
CA SER A 327 -4.48 22.49 8.04
C SER A 327 -5.59 21.74 8.76
N THR A 328 -6.10 22.42 9.73
CA THR A 328 -7.41 22.37 10.36
C THR A 328 -8.46 21.50 9.64
N SER A 329 -8.59 20.29 10.06
CA SER A 329 -9.76 19.42 10.10
C SER A 329 -9.50 18.00 9.60
N GLY A 330 -9.67 17.06 10.48
CA GLY A 330 -9.78 15.64 10.17
C GLY A 330 -8.77 14.80 10.91
N GLY A 331 -9.27 13.97 11.76
CA GLY A 331 -8.60 13.09 12.66
C GLY A 331 -7.25 12.53 12.20
N THR A 332 -6.24 12.84 12.94
CA THR A 332 -4.97 12.15 12.89
C THR A 332 -5.23 10.68 13.27
N ASN A 333 -5.21 9.81 12.28
CA ASN A 333 -5.19 8.36 12.55
C ASN A 333 -3.80 7.98 13.06
N GLU A 334 -3.47 8.45 14.26
CA GLU A 334 -2.24 8.05 14.92
C GLU A 334 -2.38 6.61 15.41
N PRO A 335 -1.33 5.79 15.30
CA PRO A 335 -1.34 4.45 15.84
C PRO A 335 -1.47 4.52 17.37
N ILE A 336 -2.57 4.01 17.89
CA ILE A 336 -2.81 3.98 19.34
C ILE A 336 -2.14 2.73 19.92
N ARG A 337 -1.29 2.95 20.90
CA ARG A 337 -0.69 1.89 21.71
C ARG A 337 -0.84 2.24 23.16
N ASN A 338 -1.78 1.59 23.82
CA ASN A 338 -2.04 1.79 25.24
C ASN A 338 -1.74 0.53 26.02
N SER A 339 -1.11 0.68 27.17
CA SER A 339 -0.84 -0.43 28.10
C SER A 339 -1.28 0.02 29.49
N MET A 340 -2.11 -0.79 30.11
CA MET A 340 -2.61 -0.57 31.47
C MET A 340 -2.16 -1.70 32.37
N TYR A 341 -1.76 -1.34 33.58
CA TYR A 341 -1.34 -2.28 34.62
C TYR A 341 -2.20 -2.03 35.83
N GLY A 342 -2.73 -3.08 36.41
CA GLY A 342 -3.52 -3.06 37.62
C GLY A 342 -2.96 -4.04 38.64
N LEU A 343 -3.01 -3.65 39.90
CA LEU A 343 -2.72 -4.52 41.05
C LEU A 343 -3.86 -4.38 42.04
N ASP A 344 -4.43 -5.48 42.47
CA ASP A 344 -5.50 -5.52 43.43
C ASP A 344 -5.13 -6.48 44.59
N VAL A 345 -5.53 -6.07 45.77
CA VAL A 345 -5.34 -6.88 47.00
C VAL A 345 -6.66 -6.91 47.72
N ASN A 346 -7.17 -8.13 47.92
CA ASN A 346 -8.38 -8.35 48.71
C ASN A 346 -8.00 -9.08 49.95
N TYR A 347 -8.25 -8.46 51.10
CA TYR A 347 -8.02 -9.05 52.38
C TYR A 347 -9.31 -9.09 53.18
N ARG A 348 -9.63 -10.27 53.68
CA ARG A 348 -10.76 -10.49 54.57
C ARG A 348 -10.30 -11.28 55.78
N LYS A 349 -10.63 -10.78 56.97
CA LYS A 349 -10.32 -11.45 58.24
C LYS A 349 -11.47 -11.29 59.23
N ASP A 350 -11.91 -12.40 59.80
CA ASP A 350 -12.89 -12.39 60.88
C ASP A 350 -12.21 -11.91 62.15
N ILE A 351 -12.84 -10.92 62.81
CA ILE A 351 -12.34 -10.35 64.08
C ILE A 351 -13.33 -10.64 65.21
N PRO A 352 -13.27 -11.80 65.89
CA PRO A 352 -14.19 -12.19 66.93
C PRO A 352 -14.18 -11.25 68.14
N ARG A 353 -13.07 -10.53 68.36
CA ARG A 353 -12.94 -9.54 69.44
C ARG A 353 -13.83 -8.32 69.16
N LEU A 354 -13.94 -7.89 67.92
CA LEU A 354 -14.78 -6.78 67.51
C LEU A 354 -16.27 -7.15 67.65
N THR A 355 -16.64 -8.38 67.27
CA THR A 355 -17.98 -8.90 67.45
C THR A 355 -18.38 -8.89 68.93
N LYS A 356 -17.55 -9.40 69.81
CA LYS A 356 -17.79 -9.38 71.26
C LYS A 356 -17.87 -7.97 71.87
N LEU A 357 -17.21 -7.00 71.28
CA LEU A 357 -17.24 -5.60 71.72
C LEU A 357 -18.54 -4.90 71.24
N LEU A 358 -18.96 -5.20 70.01
CA LEU A 358 -20.23 -4.70 69.45
C LEU A 358 -21.44 -5.31 70.18
N ASP A 359 -21.39 -6.58 70.58
CA ASP A 359 -22.47 -7.27 71.33
C ASP A 359 -22.68 -6.72 72.74
N LYS A 360 -21.72 -5.94 73.27
CA LYS A 360 -21.89 -5.23 74.55
C LYS A 360 -22.69 -3.96 74.46
N LEU A 361 -22.99 -3.50 73.26
CA LEU A 361 -23.84 -2.33 73.01
C LEU A 361 -25.32 -2.73 73.28
N PRO A 362 -26.09 -1.91 74.01
CA PRO A 362 -27.45 -2.29 74.49
C PRO A 362 -28.49 -2.46 73.35
N PHE A 363 -28.19 -2.05 72.15
CA PHE A 363 -29.12 -2.06 71.02
C PHE A 363 -28.64 -2.89 69.80
N TYR A 364 -27.51 -3.62 69.92
CA TYR A 364 -26.91 -4.33 68.81
C TYR A 364 -26.49 -5.76 69.18
N LYS A 365 -27.11 -6.74 68.53
CA LYS A 365 -26.66 -8.15 68.63
C LYS A 365 -26.34 -8.66 67.26
N THR A 366 -25.12 -9.10 67.07
CA THR A 366 -24.67 -9.63 65.77
C THR A 366 -24.78 -11.15 65.77
N THR A 367 -25.40 -11.71 64.73
CA THR A 367 -25.48 -13.16 64.49
C THR A 367 -24.35 -13.69 63.62
N ALA A 368 -23.57 -12.81 63.00
CA ALA A 368 -22.42 -13.15 62.15
C ALA A 368 -21.12 -12.53 62.68
N PRO A 369 -19.96 -13.18 62.47
CA PRO A 369 -18.67 -12.61 62.88
C PRO A 369 -18.37 -11.31 62.12
N SER A 370 -17.93 -10.29 62.86
CA SER A 370 -17.44 -9.06 62.22
C SER A 370 -16.19 -9.38 61.41
N ALA A 371 -16.15 -8.90 60.16
CA ALA A 371 -15.02 -9.07 59.28
C ALA A 371 -14.50 -7.70 58.81
N ILE A 372 -13.23 -7.63 58.52
CA ILE A 372 -12.56 -6.50 57.88
C ILE A 372 -12.13 -6.88 56.48
#